data_c4611b59226f304a318f444318b1a788
#
_entry.id   c4611b59226f304a318f444318b1a788
#
_cell.length_a   1.000
_cell.length_b   1.000
_cell.length_c   1.000
_cell.angle_alpha   90.00
_cell.angle_beta   90.00
_cell.angle_gamma   90.00
#
_symmetry.space_group_name_H-M   'P 1'
#
loop_
_entity.id
_entity.type
_entity.pdbx_description
1 polymer ?
#
loop_
_entity_poly.entity_id
_entity_poly.type
_entity_poly.pdbx_seq_one_letter_code
_entity_poly.pdbx_strand_id
1 'polypeptide(L)'
;MKNLLFFLIGILFLPTLASAAAGPCTPQHCQNIKGQVDATCHGTGTGLVYVPTPNDPNVWCWCKCSCVAGNTLVKVAEGQYSPISELKAGGDVLALGKSGKWETAKIISSDGLGDDSTKIPFAIFVKLENGISLITAPDHVFWMPNQKLIRADRLTTKDKLVLSQSLKSVKVISVAPGDYYGSLWNIVATSETDVSSPYGHLIDTGGVVSGDWAIQRKETQSLTSAPQIGTSEYIKANSNFLKSLESAPETMTLDEERGYSFKPYKPVEIPSDAIYLLPPGEDQAKPMELYPLDYTIPYEMAEYLVNHYKVYYPDVTYQVDWLNDAVNAVAFIRSGRRYIVLYGGLLRHHRIQVEGAGLVTAHELGHHYGGSPKYPNNPWASCEGQSDYWGAKIAQRKVWWGEYAIEQTTKGAEQLRDLFSNGLLTSSGKVEPKGICSHPPAQCRYDTYMAGLRLQPKPACAGDPNLK
;
A
#
# COMPACT_ATOMS: atom_id res chain seq x y z
N MET A 1 24.84 26.34 43.02
CA MET A 1 23.99 25.15 42.96
C MET A 1 23.45 25.08 41.51
N LYS A 2 24.06 24.24 40.71
CA LYS A 2 23.75 24.08 39.26
C LYS A 2 22.87 22.85 39.12
N ASN A 3 21.61 23.04 38.72
CA ASN A 3 20.73 21.93 38.35
C ASN A 3 21.00 21.55 36.90
N LEU A 4 21.62 20.39 36.73
CA LEU A 4 21.83 19.74 35.44
C LEU A 4 20.58 18.95 35.12
N LEU A 5 19.81 19.42 34.15
CA LEU A 5 18.64 18.72 33.63
C LEU A 5 19.13 17.65 32.62
N PHE A 6 19.09 16.39 33.01
CA PHE A 6 19.32 15.27 32.12
C PHE A 6 18.10 15.10 31.21
N PHE A 7 18.24 15.46 29.95
CA PHE A 7 17.33 15.00 28.89
C PHE A 7 17.67 13.54 28.58
N LEU A 8 16.84 12.64 29.04
CA LEU A 8 16.81 11.25 28.57
C LEU A 8 16.23 11.27 27.14
N ILE A 9 17.11 11.27 26.15
CA ILE A 9 16.75 10.93 24.78
C ILE A 9 16.46 9.44 24.79
N GLY A 10 15.19 9.09 24.80
CA GLY A 10 14.73 7.75 24.49
C GLY A 10 15.10 7.41 23.04
N ILE A 11 16.23 6.72 22.89
CA ILE A 11 16.58 6.06 21.63
C ILE A 11 15.52 4.99 21.42
N LEU A 12 14.50 5.28 20.62
CA LEU A 12 13.67 4.28 20.00
C LEU A 12 14.62 3.42 19.15
N PHE A 13 14.99 2.26 19.70
CA PHE A 13 15.51 1.16 18.91
C PHE A 13 14.40 0.77 17.93
N LEU A 14 14.39 1.36 16.75
CA LEU A 14 13.80 0.69 15.61
C LEU A 14 14.60 -0.60 15.45
N PRO A 15 13.97 -1.78 15.57
CA PRO A 15 14.68 -3.00 15.25
C PRO A 15 15.20 -2.85 13.83
N THR A 16 16.49 -3.07 13.67
CA THR A 16 17.10 -3.24 12.35
C THR A 16 16.28 -4.32 11.66
N LEU A 17 15.42 -3.92 10.72
CA LEU A 17 14.68 -4.83 9.84
C LEU A 17 15.69 -5.48 8.89
N ALA A 18 16.57 -6.30 9.46
CA ALA A 18 17.39 -7.24 8.70
C ALA A 18 16.56 -8.51 8.54
N SER A 19 16.39 -8.88 7.31
CA SER A 19 15.78 -10.08 6.76
C SER A 19 14.26 -10.06 6.57
N ALA A 20 13.91 -10.15 5.31
CA ALA A 20 12.70 -10.65 4.69
C ALA A 20 11.52 -10.84 5.65
N ALA A 21 10.63 -9.84 5.73
CA ALA A 21 9.30 -10.06 6.22
C ALA A 21 8.69 -11.18 5.35
N ALA A 22 8.70 -12.40 5.86
CA ALA A 22 8.00 -13.51 5.24
C ALA A 22 6.53 -13.15 5.26
N GLY A 23 5.81 -13.20 4.18
CA GLY A 23 4.41 -12.92 3.97
C GLY A 23 3.45 -12.89 5.19
N PRO A 24 2.15 -12.96 4.99
CA PRO A 24 1.19 -12.98 6.09
C PRO A 24 1.42 -14.19 7.01
N CYS A 25 1.24 -14.00 8.31
CA CYS A 25 1.22 -15.08 9.28
C CYS A 25 0.09 -16.07 8.95
N THR A 26 0.27 -17.33 9.35
CA THR A 26 -0.86 -18.26 9.28
C THR A 26 -1.98 -17.77 10.19
N PRO A 27 -3.26 -17.92 9.83
CA PRO A 27 -4.37 -17.51 10.68
C PRO A 27 -4.35 -18.16 12.04
N GLN A 28 -3.90 -19.42 12.13
CA GLN A 28 -3.76 -20.10 13.40
C GLN A 28 -2.73 -19.40 14.31
N HIS A 29 -1.63 -18.88 13.73
CA HIS A 29 -0.65 -18.11 14.49
C HIS A 29 -1.25 -16.81 15.00
N CYS A 30 -1.91 -16.01 14.13
CA CYS A 30 -2.59 -14.79 14.54
C CYS A 30 -3.66 -15.05 15.62
N GLN A 31 -4.35 -16.20 15.55
CA GLN A 31 -5.32 -16.61 16.54
C GLN A 31 -4.65 -16.91 17.89
N ASN A 32 -3.53 -17.64 17.88
CA ASN A 32 -2.83 -18.04 19.12
C ASN A 32 -2.27 -16.81 19.88
N ILE A 33 -1.95 -15.74 19.17
CA ILE A 33 -1.42 -14.48 19.74
C ILE A 33 -2.44 -13.34 19.69
N LYS A 34 -3.72 -13.67 19.63
CA LYS A 34 -4.82 -12.70 19.46
C LYS A 34 -4.71 -11.48 20.36
N GLY A 35 -4.48 -11.68 21.65
CA GLY A 35 -4.37 -10.57 22.60
C GLY A 35 -3.23 -9.59 22.28
N GLN A 36 -2.11 -10.09 21.74
CA GLN A 36 -0.99 -9.25 21.30
C GLN A 36 -1.34 -8.50 20.01
N VAL A 37 -2.00 -9.18 19.06
CA VAL A 37 -2.45 -8.58 17.80
C VAL A 37 -3.45 -7.46 18.09
N ASP A 38 -4.47 -7.74 18.91
CA ASP A 38 -5.50 -6.77 19.27
C ASP A 38 -4.90 -5.54 19.97
N ALA A 39 -4.02 -5.74 20.95
CA ALA A 39 -3.37 -4.64 21.67
C ALA A 39 -2.51 -3.76 20.72
N THR A 40 -1.89 -4.34 19.70
CA THR A 40 -1.04 -3.63 18.77
C THR A 40 -1.84 -2.96 17.65
N CYS A 41 -2.98 -3.54 17.24
CA CYS A 41 -3.88 -2.91 16.26
C CYS A 41 -4.32 -1.50 16.67
N HIS A 42 -4.47 -1.25 17.96
CA HIS A 42 -4.79 0.08 18.50
C HIS A 42 -3.68 1.13 18.32
N GLY A 43 -2.42 0.74 18.11
CA GLY A 43 -1.28 1.65 18.18
C GLY A 43 -0.53 1.89 16.86
N THR A 44 -0.69 1.04 15.85
CA THR A 44 0.19 1.08 14.68
C THR A 44 -0.29 1.94 13.52
N GLY A 45 -1.57 2.25 13.42
CA GLY A 45 -2.14 3.03 12.30
C GLY A 45 -2.09 2.33 10.92
N THR A 46 -1.37 1.21 10.81
CA THR A 46 -1.08 0.53 9.53
C THR A 46 -2.08 -0.56 9.16
N GLY A 47 -2.91 -1.00 10.10
CA GLY A 47 -3.76 -2.18 9.94
C GLY A 47 -2.99 -3.52 9.92
N LEU A 48 -1.68 -3.50 10.18
CA LEU A 48 -0.80 -4.66 10.21
C LEU A 48 -0.07 -4.77 11.54
N VAL A 49 0.00 -5.96 12.08
CA VAL A 49 0.78 -6.28 13.28
C VAL A 49 1.87 -7.27 12.91
N TYR A 50 3.12 -6.86 13.08
CA TYR A 50 4.28 -7.72 12.86
C TYR A 50 4.57 -8.53 14.11
N VAL A 51 4.75 -9.82 13.92
CA VAL A 51 5.06 -10.75 15.01
C VAL A 51 6.09 -11.78 14.53
N PRO A 52 6.95 -12.28 15.42
CA PRO A 52 7.85 -13.38 15.11
C PRO A 52 7.06 -14.62 14.67
N THR A 53 7.60 -15.39 13.72
CA THR A 53 6.99 -16.66 13.33
C THR A 53 7.16 -17.70 14.46
N PRO A 54 6.26 -18.70 14.57
CA PRO A 54 6.36 -19.72 15.63
C PRO A 54 7.65 -20.54 15.59
N ASN A 55 8.24 -20.67 14.39
CA ASN A 55 9.37 -21.56 14.15
C ASN A 55 10.73 -20.85 14.17
N ASP A 56 10.77 -19.53 13.99
CA ASP A 56 11.98 -18.73 14.00
C ASP A 56 11.67 -17.32 14.49
N PRO A 57 12.17 -16.91 15.67
CA PRO A 57 11.93 -15.58 16.23
C PRO A 57 12.63 -14.45 15.45
N ASN A 58 13.54 -14.76 14.53
CA ASN A 58 14.19 -13.78 13.69
C ASN A 58 13.45 -13.55 12.36
N VAL A 59 12.48 -14.39 12.04
CA VAL A 59 11.60 -14.25 10.88
C VAL A 59 10.26 -13.69 11.34
N TRP A 60 9.84 -12.59 10.72
CA TRP A 60 8.60 -11.89 11.08
C TRP A 60 7.56 -12.10 9.99
N CYS A 61 6.34 -12.28 10.41
CA CYS A 61 5.16 -12.25 9.55
C CYS A 61 4.16 -11.22 10.09
N TRP A 62 3.08 -10.94 9.38
CA TRP A 62 2.09 -9.98 9.83
C TRP A 62 0.69 -10.58 9.99
N CYS A 63 -0.06 -10.05 10.96
CA CYS A 63 -1.49 -10.25 11.15
C CYS A 63 -2.24 -8.96 10.78
N LYS A 64 -3.40 -9.08 10.15
CA LYS A 64 -4.22 -7.93 9.75
C LYS A 64 -5.27 -7.59 10.80
N CYS A 65 -5.63 -6.31 10.82
CA CYS A 65 -6.75 -5.74 11.55
C CYS A 65 -7.89 -5.47 10.57
N SER A 66 -8.89 -6.35 10.52
CA SER A 66 -10.06 -6.26 9.63
C SER A 66 -11.16 -5.43 10.25
N CYS A 67 -11.66 -4.41 9.57
CA CYS A 67 -12.57 -3.42 10.17
C CYS A 67 -13.50 -2.77 9.13
N VAL A 68 -14.52 -2.03 9.66
CA VAL A 68 -15.34 -1.07 8.91
C VAL A 68 -15.18 0.33 9.52
N ALA A 69 -15.56 1.39 8.80
CA ALA A 69 -15.48 2.76 9.30
C ALA A 69 -16.20 2.92 10.64
N GLY A 70 -15.60 3.67 11.58
CA GLY A 70 -16.08 3.78 12.96
C GLY A 70 -17.50 4.32 13.11
N ASN A 71 -17.97 5.11 12.14
CA ASN A 71 -19.36 5.61 12.08
C ASN A 71 -20.35 4.62 11.42
N THR A 72 -19.90 3.45 10.99
CA THR A 72 -20.78 2.43 10.41
C THR A 72 -21.80 1.97 11.45
N LEU A 73 -23.08 2.09 11.12
CA LEU A 73 -24.17 1.67 12.00
C LEU A 73 -24.28 0.15 12.05
N VAL A 74 -24.34 -0.37 13.26
CA VAL A 74 -24.56 -1.81 13.53
C VAL A 74 -25.89 -1.97 14.27
N LYS A 75 -26.67 -2.98 13.90
CA LYS A 75 -27.94 -3.28 14.52
C LYS A 75 -27.75 -3.94 15.88
N VAL A 76 -28.13 -3.25 16.97
CA VAL A 76 -27.96 -3.72 18.37
C VAL A 76 -29.23 -4.33 18.94
N ALA A 77 -30.39 -3.88 18.47
CA ALA A 77 -31.69 -4.44 18.77
C ALA A 77 -32.65 -4.19 17.61
N GLU A 78 -33.88 -4.72 17.67
CA GLU A 78 -34.86 -4.45 16.61
C GLU A 78 -35.16 -2.95 16.53
N GLY A 79 -34.91 -2.37 15.35
CA GLY A 79 -35.06 -0.93 15.11
C GLY A 79 -34.02 -0.02 15.78
N GLN A 80 -33.01 -0.57 16.46
CA GLN A 80 -31.97 0.19 17.13
C GLN A 80 -30.60 -0.06 16.50
N TYR A 81 -29.86 1.03 16.28
CA TYR A 81 -28.55 1.04 15.65
C TYR A 81 -27.58 1.89 16.48
N SER A 82 -26.33 1.51 16.49
CA SER A 82 -25.23 2.28 17.11
C SER A 82 -24.02 2.28 16.19
N PRO A 83 -23.23 3.37 16.14
CA PRO A 83 -21.93 3.35 15.47
C PRO A 83 -21.04 2.23 16.04
N ILE A 84 -20.32 1.51 15.17
CA ILE A 84 -19.49 0.38 15.61
C ILE A 84 -18.42 0.84 16.62
N SER A 85 -17.90 2.05 16.48
CA SER A 85 -16.91 2.63 17.42
C SER A 85 -17.44 2.85 18.85
N GLU A 86 -18.76 2.87 19.04
CA GLU A 86 -19.39 3.04 20.37
C GLU A 86 -19.71 1.71 21.05
N LEU A 87 -19.64 0.61 20.30
CA LEU A 87 -19.91 -0.73 20.81
C LEU A 87 -18.79 -1.21 21.72
N LYS A 88 -19.15 -1.93 22.79
CA LYS A 88 -18.20 -2.42 23.79
C LYS A 88 -18.42 -3.90 24.09
N ALA A 89 -17.38 -4.58 24.48
CA ALA A 89 -17.48 -5.95 25.01
C ALA A 89 -18.50 -6.05 26.14
N GLY A 90 -19.32 -7.10 26.14
CA GLY A 90 -20.45 -7.31 27.04
C GLY A 90 -21.77 -6.65 26.59
N GLY A 91 -21.77 -5.75 25.62
CA GLY A 91 -22.95 -5.19 25.00
C GLY A 91 -23.70 -6.22 24.15
N ASP A 92 -24.88 -5.82 23.65
CA ASP A 92 -25.70 -6.65 22.76
C ASP A 92 -25.54 -6.21 21.29
N VAL A 93 -25.62 -7.18 20.38
CA VAL A 93 -25.70 -7.01 18.94
C VAL A 93 -26.63 -8.03 18.35
N LEU A 94 -27.24 -7.76 17.19
CA LEU A 94 -28.02 -8.76 16.48
C LEU A 94 -27.12 -9.48 15.47
N ALA A 95 -27.07 -10.81 15.58
CA ALA A 95 -26.42 -11.71 14.63
C ALA A 95 -27.45 -12.55 13.90
N LEU A 96 -27.18 -12.89 12.63
CA LEU A 96 -28.06 -13.73 11.82
C LEU A 96 -27.87 -15.19 12.22
N GLY A 97 -28.93 -15.80 12.75
CA GLY A 97 -28.97 -17.22 13.14
C GLY A 97 -29.23 -18.16 11.96
N LYS A 98 -29.03 -19.45 12.17
CA LYS A 98 -29.31 -20.52 11.17
C LYS A 98 -30.76 -20.54 10.71
N SER A 99 -31.67 -20.04 11.55
CA SER A 99 -33.11 -19.90 11.24
C SER A 99 -33.42 -18.83 10.18
N GLY A 100 -32.43 -18.03 9.76
CA GLY A 100 -32.62 -16.84 8.94
C GLY A 100 -33.19 -15.66 9.71
N LYS A 101 -33.24 -15.72 11.04
CA LYS A 101 -33.71 -14.63 11.91
C LYS A 101 -32.53 -13.96 12.61
N TRP A 102 -32.71 -12.67 12.91
CA TRP A 102 -31.80 -11.93 13.75
C TRP A 102 -32.00 -12.34 15.21
N GLU A 103 -30.93 -12.72 15.88
CA GLU A 103 -30.91 -13.20 17.25
C GLU A 103 -29.93 -12.33 18.07
N THR A 104 -30.25 -12.07 19.35
CA THR A 104 -29.36 -11.30 20.23
C THR A 104 -28.12 -12.11 20.55
N ALA A 105 -26.96 -11.54 20.30
CA ALA A 105 -25.65 -12.07 20.66
C ALA A 105 -24.90 -11.08 21.58
N LYS A 106 -23.97 -11.59 22.38
CA LYS A 106 -23.10 -10.73 23.21
C LYS A 106 -21.82 -10.38 22.43
N ILE A 107 -21.46 -9.11 22.44
CA ILE A 107 -20.18 -8.65 21.93
C ILE A 107 -19.07 -9.20 22.84
N ILE A 108 -18.21 -10.03 22.30
CA ILE A 108 -17.09 -10.65 23.02
C ILE A 108 -15.89 -9.71 23.05
N SER A 109 -15.59 -9.07 21.91
CA SER A 109 -14.58 -8.02 21.79
C SER A 109 -15.04 -6.93 20.84
N SER A 110 -14.55 -5.72 21.08
CA SER A 110 -14.73 -4.56 20.24
C SER A 110 -13.39 -3.85 20.18
N ASP A 111 -12.83 -3.72 19.01
CA ASP A 111 -11.49 -3.20 18.79
C ASP A 111 -11.47 -2.25 17.58
N GLY A 112 -10.61 -1.23 17.64
CA GLY A 112 -10.48 -0.22 16.60
C GLY A 112 -9.04 0.05 16.20
N LEU A 113 -8.87 0.61 15.02
CA LEU A 113 -7.62 1.07 14.47
C LEU A 113 -7.70 2.56 14.19
N GLY A 114 -6.74 3.31 14.71
CA GLY A 114 -6.63 4.75 14.50
C GLY A 114 -7.68 5.56 15.29
N ASP A 115 -7.57 6.85 15.12
CA ASP A 115 -8.55 7.85 15.58
C ASP A 115 -9.20 8.55 14.38
N ASP A 116 -10.03 9.54 14.64
CA ASP A 116 -10.79 10.25 13.60
C ASP A 116 -9.88 11.05 12.63
N SER A 117 -8.61 11.24 12.94
CA SER A 117 -7.62 11.92 12.10
C SER A 117 -6.64 10.98 11.41
N THR A 118 -6.68 9.69 11.71
CA THR A 118 -5.73 8.71 11.18
C THR A 118 -5.95 8.47 9.69
N LYS A 119 -4.86 8.51 8.91
CA LYS A 119 -4.86 8.07 7.53
C LYS A 119 -4.68 6.56 7.46
N ILE A 120 -5.61 5.87 6.81
CA ILE A 120 -5.57 4.43 6.60
C ILE A 120 -5.46 4.17 5.10
N PRO A 121 -4.28 3.74 4.61
CA PRO A 121 -4.07 3.47 3.20
C PRO A 121 -4.76 2.17 2.77
N PHE A 122 -5.11 2.11 1.49
CA PHE A 122 -5.74 0.96 0.84
C PHE A 122 -7.04 0.48 1.50
N ALA A 123 -7.84 1.39 2.05
CA ALA A 123 -9.22 1.09 2.41
C ALA A 123 -10.10 0.89 1.15
N ILE A 124 -11.20 0.17 1.29
CA ILE A 124 -12.12 -0.13 0.19
C ILE A 124 -13.43 0.62 0.39
N PHE A 125 -13.76 1.50 -0.55
CA PHE A 125 -15.07 2.11 -0.68
C PHE A 125 -15.98 1.22 -1.51
N VAL A 126 -17.18 0.93 -0.99
CA VAL A 126 -18.22 0.14 -1.67
C VAL A 126 -19.50 0.95 -1.75
N LYS A 127 -20.10 1.09 -2.94
CA LYS A 127 -21.39 1.75 -3.14
C LYS A 127 -22.38 0.80 -3.77
N LEU A 128 -23.60 0.78 -3.23
CA LEU A 128 -24.71 -0.08 -3.67
C LEU A 128 -25.76 0.74 -4.43
N GLU A 129 -26.56 0.04 -5.26
CA GLU A 129 -27.59 0.67 -6.11
C GLU A 129 -28.71 1.37 -5.33
N ASN A 130 -28.92 0.98 -4.07
CA ASN A 130 -29.91 1.60 -3.17
C ASN A 130 -29.35 2.82 -2.41
N GLY A 131 -28.14 3.28 -2.74
CA GLY A 131 -27.51 4.45 -2.14
C GLY A 131 -26.61 4.17 -0.93
N ILE A 132 -26.65 2.97 -0.34
CA ILE A 132 -25.74 2.61 0.75
C ILE A 132 -24.29 2.71 0.28
N SER A 133 -23.46 3.33 1.11
CA SER A 133 -22.01 3.43 0.93
C SER A 133 -21.29 2.98 2.19
N LEU A 134 -20.20 2.23 2.03
CA LEU A 134 -19.40 1.68 3.12
C LEU A 134 -17.92 1.89 2.87
N ILE A 135 -17.16 2.09 3.94
CA ILE A 135 -15.70 1.99 3.95
C ILE A 135 -15.30 0.82 4.82
N THR A 136 -14.40 0.00 4.29
CA THR A 136 -13.94 -1.20 4.99
C THR A 136 -12.43 -1.41 4.80
N ALA A 137 -11.83 -2.21 5.66
CA ALA A 137 -10.54 -2.83 5.38
C ALA A 137 -10.65 -3.79 4.17
N PRO A 138 -9.54 -4.06 3.46
CA PRO A 138 -9.55 -4.90 2.25
C PRO A 138 -10.08 -6.31 2.46
N ASP A 139 -9.83 -6.86 3.62
CA ASP A 139 -10.17 -8.24 3.99
C ASP A 139 -11.52 -8.36 4.74
N HIS A 140 -12.24 -7.26 4.92
CA HIS A 140 -13.62 -7.32 5.43
C HIS A 140 -14.49 -8.18 4.52
N VAL A 141 -15.38 -9.02 5.10
CA VAL A 141 -16.16 -9.98 4.33
C VAL A 141 -17.64 -9.65 4.34
N PHE A 142 -18.25 -9.70 3.16
CA PHE A 142 -19.67 -9.50 2.93
C PHE A 142 -20.38 -10.81 2.59
N TRP A 143 -21.64 -10.91 3.00
CA TRP A 143 -22.49 -12.05 2.69
C TRP A 143 -23.16 -11.89 1.32
N MET A 144 -23.01 -12.90 0.46
CA MET A 144 -23.58 -12.93 -0.88
C MET A 144 -24.86 -13.75 -0.96
N PRO A 145 -25.73 -13.51 -1.98
CA PRO A 145 -26.97 -14.27 -2.15
C PRO A 145 -26.80 -15.79 -2.33
N ASN A 146 -25.63 -16.23 -2.76
CA ASN A 146 -25.26 -17.65 -2.92
C ASN A 146 -24.78 -18.30 -1.60
N GLN A 147 -24.97 -17.63 -0.48
CA GLN A 147 -24.53 -18.06 0.86
C GLN A 147 -23.00 -18.24 0.99
N LYS A 148 -22.23 -17.49 0.22
CA LYS A 148 -20.77 -17.39 0.35
C LYS A 148 -20.37 -16.03 0.86
N LEU A 149 -19.21 -15.98 1.47
CA LEU A 149 -18.55 -14.73 1.82
C LEU A 149 -17.66 -14.25 0.69
N ILE A 150 -17.51 -12.94 0.55
CA ILE A 150 -16.57 -12.31 -0.37
C ILE A 150 -15.83 -11.19 0.36
N ARG A 151 -14.54 -11.11 0.16
CA ARG A 151 -13.72 -10.00 0.71
C ARG A 151 -14.02 -8.71 -0.06
N ALA A 152 -13.94 -7.58 0.65
CA ALA A 152 -14.14 -6.26 0.05
C ALA A 152 -13.18 -5.99 -1.12
N ASP A 153 -11.93 -6.39 -1.00
CA ASP A 153 -10.90 -6.23 -2.05
C ASP A 153 -11.05 -7.18 -3.25
N ARG A 154 -12.07 -8.03 -3.25
CA ARG A 154 -12.41 -8.95 -4.36
C ARG A 154 -13.73 -8.58 -5.03
N LEU A 155 -14.45 -7.59 -4.49
CA LEU A 155 -15.72 -7.13 -5.04
C LEU A 155 -15.55 -6.47 -6.39
N THR A 156 -16.57 -6.67 -7.23
CA THR A 156 -16.72 -6.03 -8.54
C THR A 156 -18.13 -5.46 -8.70
N THR A 157 -18.37 -4.65 -9.70
CA THR A 157 -19.71 -4.15 -10.04
C THR A 157 -20.64 -5.22 -10.61
N LYS A 158 -20.18 -6.46 -10.76
CA LYS A 158 -21.00 -7.62 -11.16
C LYS A 158 -21.61 -8.33 -9.96
N ASP A 159 -21.10 -8.08 -8.75
CA ASP A 159 -21.50 -8.76 -7.53
C ASP A 159 -22.76 -8.16 -6.92
N LYS A 160 -23.40 -8.96 -6.08
CA LYS A 160 -24.55 -8.58 -5.25
C LYS A 160 -24.29 -8.96 -3.81
N LEU A 161 -24.66 -8.08 -2.90
CA LEU A 161 -24.62 -8.30 -1.46
C LEU A 161 -26.03 -8.52 -0.92
N VAL A 162 -26.14 -9.00 0.32
CA VAL A 162 -27.41 -9.22 0.99
C VAL A 162 -27.74 -8.05 1.91
N LEU A 163 -28.90 -7.43 1.73
CA LEU A 163 -29.42 -6.40 2.63
C LEU A 163 -29.85 -7.01 3.96
N SER A 164 -29.49 -6.37 5.07
CA SER A 164 -29.80 -6.85 6.41
C SER A 164 -31.28 -6.83 6.75
N GLN A 165 -32.02 -5.79 6.32
CA GLN A 165 -33.44 -5.63 6.65
C GLN A 165 -34.35 -6.62 5.92
N SER A 166 -34.05 -6.91 4.67
CA SER A 166 -34.96 -7.69 3.80
C SER A 166 -34.41 -9.07 3.42
N LEU A 167 -33.16 -9.32 3.69
CA LEU A 167 -32.36 -10.47 3.23
C LEU A 167 -32.40 -10.66 1.68
N LYS A 168 -32.76 -9.58 0.96
CA LYS A 168 -32.74 -9.55 -0.51
C LYS A 168 -31.39 -9.08 -1.03
N SER A 169 -31.11 -9.43 -2.27
CA SER A 169 -29.88 -9.00 -2.93
C SER A 169 -29.94 -7.53 -3.38
N VAL A 170 -28.80 -6.85 -3.30
CA VAL A 170 -28.57 -5.49 -3.80
C VAL A 170 -27.30 -5.48 -4.64
N LYS A 171 -27.30 -4.77 -5.75
CA LYS A 171 -26.16 -4.73 -6.67
C LYS A 171 -25.07 -3.77 -6.18
N VAL A 172 -23.82 -4.18 -6.32
CA VAL A 172 -22.65 -3.29 -6.17
C VAL A 172 -22.53 -2.43 -7.43
N ILE A 173 -22.50 -1.11 -7.28
CA ILE A 173 -22.40 -0.18 -8.41
C ILE A 173 -21.04 0.52 -8.50
N SER A 174 -20.29 0.57 -7.38
CA SER A 174 -18.93 1.10 -7.36
C SER A 174 -18.10 0.41 -6.29
N VAL A 175 -16.83 0.13 -6.60
CA VAL A 175 -15.81 -0.29 -5.65
C VAL A 175 -14.54 0.46 -5.97
N ALA A 176 -13.89 1.07 -4.98
CA ALA A 176 -12.66 1.82 -5.18
C ALA A 176 -11.69 1.62 -3.99
N PRO A 177 -10.42 1.33 -4.24
CA PRO A 177 -9.39 1.41 -3.22
C PRO A 177 -8.92 2.86 -3.06
N GLY A 178 -8.49 3.23 -1.87
CA GLY A 178 -8.01 4.59 -1.61
C GLY A 178 -7.56 4.80 -0.18
N ASP A 179 -7.17 6.04 0.12
CA ASP A 179 -6.86 6.47 1.47
C ASP A 179 -8.14 6.87 2.21
N TYR A 180 -8.35 6.26 3.36
CA TYR A 180 -9.41 6.65 4.27
C TYR A 180 -8.84 7.47 5.43
N TYR A 181 -9.49 8.56 5.76
CA TYR A 181 -9.18 9.41 6.92
C TYR A 181 -10.29 9.23 7.94
N GLY A 182 -9.98 8.55 9.03
CA GLY A 182 -10.92 8.18 10.08
C GLY A 182 -10.49 6.90 10.79
N SER A 183 -11.31 6.43 11.72
CA SER A 183 -11.06 5.18 12.46
C SER A 183 -11.76 3.98 11.82
N LEU A 184 -11.15 2.80 11.91
CA LEU A 184 -11.75 1.52 11.54
C LEU A 184 -12.00 0.68 12.79
N TRP A 185 -13.15 0.00 12.85
CA TRP A 185 -13.57 -0.78 14.00
C TRP A 185 -14.13 -2.13 13.60
N ASN A 186 -14.02 -3.10 14.51
CA ASN A 186 -14.67 -4.40 14.39
C ASN A 186 -15.22 -4.87 15.74
N ILE A 187 -16.06 -5.90 15.67
CA ILE A 187 -16.58 -6.62 16.84
C ILE A 187 -16.53 -8.12 16.58
N VAL A 188 -16.57 -8.89 17.65
CA VAL A 188 -16.85 -10.33 17.65
C VAL A 188 -18.19 -10.54 18.33
N ALA A 189 -19.15 -11.11 17.60
CA ALA A 189 -20.56 -11.16 18.00
C ALA A 189 -20.97 -12.39 18.78
N THR A 190 -20.06 -13.35 19.04
CA THR A 190 -20.41 -14.58 19.79
C THR A 190 -19.18 -15.21 20.45
N SER A 191 -19.41 -15.91 21.56
CA SER A 191 -18.37 -16.68 22.27
C SER A 191 -17.99 -17.99 21.57
N GLU A 192 -18.70 -18.38 20.50
CA GLU A 192 -18.35 -19.58 19.76
C GLU A 192 -16.99 -19.43 19.11
N THR A 193 -16.05 -20.24 19.57
CA THR A 193 -14.72 -20.36 18.96
C THR A 193 -14.76 -21.19 17.68
N ASP A 194 -15.82 -21.95 17.46
CA ASP A 194 -16.06 -22.72 16.24
C ASP A 194 -16.77 -21.88 15.18
N VAL A 195 -15.98 -21.28 14.32
CA VAL A 195 -16.44 -20.58 13.11
C VAL A 195 -16.67 -21.53 11.93
N SER A 196 -17.07 -22.79 12.17
CA SER A 196 -17.41 -23.76 11.12
C SER A 196 -18.61 -23.32 10.27
N SER A 197 -19.49 -22.50 10.87
CA SER A 197 -20.65 -21.88 10.23
C SER A 197 -20.56 -20.37 10.30
N PRO A 198 -20.97 -19.62 9.26
CA PRO A 198 -21.03 -18.15 9.33
C PRO A 198 -22.19 -17.63 10.22
N TYR A 199 -23.23 -18.44 10.42
CA TYR A 199 -24.36 -18.04 11.24
C TYR A 199 -23.96 -17.85 12.70
N GLY A 200 -24.45 -16.77 13.31
CA GLY A 200 -24.01 -16.29 14.61
C GLY A 200 -22.86 -15.25 14.51
N HIS A 201 -22.12 -15.25 13.40
CA HIS A 201 -21.04 -14.31 13.06
C HIS A 201 -21.40 -13.31 11.96
N LEU A 202 -22.61 -13.41 11.40
CA LEU A 202 -23.13 -12.47 10.41
C LEU A 202 -23.88 -11.36 11.12
N ILE A 203 -23.46 -10.13 10.92
CA ILE A 203 -24.00 -8.93 11.55
C ILE A 203 -24.51 -7.93 10.52
N ASP A 204 -25.38 -7.00 10.92
CA ASP A 204 -25.77 -5.85 10.09
C ASP A 204 -24.71 -4.75 10.21
N THR A 205 -24.02 -4.46 9.15
CA THR A 205 -23.07 -3.35 9.04
C THR A 205 -23.55 -2.36 7.97
N GLY A 206 -24.08 -1.23 8.40
CA GLY A 206 -24.54 -0.18 7.50
C GLY A 206 -25.66 -0.61 6.55
N GLY A 207 -26.51 -1.56 6.95
CA GLY A 207 -27.65 -2.04 6.16
C GLY A 207 -27.35 -3.24 5.27
N VAL A 208 -26.13 -3.82 5.31
CA VAL A 208 -25.78 -5.08 4.62
C VAL A 208 -25.34 -6.13 5.63
N VAL A 209 -25.50 -7.39 5.23
CA VAL A 209 -25.02 -8.53 6.03
C VAL A 209 -23.54 -8.72 5.76
N SER A 210 -22.72 -8.66 6.81
CA SER A 210 -21.28 -8.90 6.74
C SER A 210 -20.82 -9.80 7.88
N GLY A 211 -19.62 -10.35 7.76
CA GLY A 211 -19.01 -11.14 8.82
C GLY A 211 -18.42 -10.28 9.92
N ASP A 212 -18.53 -10.74 11.16
CA ASP A 212 -17.75 -10.23 12.28
C ASP A 212 -16.27 -10.60 12.15
N TRP A 213 -15.42 -10.09 13.03
CA TRP A 213 -13.98 -10.35 12.94
C TRP A 213 -13.61 -11.83 13.07
N ALA A 214 -14.36 -12.64 13.79
CA ALA A 214 -14.06 -14.05 13.97
C ALA A 214 -14.19 -14.84 12.64
N ILE A 215 -15.27 -14.61 11.88
CA ILE A 215 -15.47 -15.28 10.60
C ILE A 215 -14.57 -14.73 9.50
N GLN A 216 -14.26 -13.41 9.52
CA GLN A 216 -13.34 -12.80 8.57
C GLN A 216 -11.97 -13.46 8.63
N ARG A 217 -11.43 -13.72 9.80
CA ARG A 217 -10.12 -14.37 9.99
C ARG A 217 -10.04 -15.78 9.46
N LYS A 218 -11.12 -16.55 9.59
CA LYS A 218 -11.20 -17.91 9.03
C LYS A 218 -11.23 -17.89 7.51
N GLU A 219 -12.09 -17.06 6.94
CA GLU A 219 -12.36 -17.04 5.52
C GLU A 219 -11.26 -16.36 4.68
N THR A 220 -10.37 -15.60 5.30
CA THR A 220 -9.25 -14.92 4.60
C THR A 220 -8.41 -15.88 3.74
N GLN A 221 -8.34 -17.15 4.10
CA GLN A 221 -7.59 -18.18 3.33
C GLN A 221 -8.37 -18.81 2.20
N SER A 222 -9.67 -19.03 2.36
CA SER A 222 -10.48 -19.76 1.38
C SER A 222 -10.94 -18.91 0.19
N LEU A 223 -10.90 -17.58 0.33
CA LEU A 223 -11.45 -16.63 -0.62
C LEU A 223 -10.42 -16.03 -1.60
N THR A 224 -9.24 -16.62 -1.72
CA THR A 224 -8.12 -16.08 -2.50
C THR A 224 -8.18 -16.29 -4.01
N SER A 225 -9.20 -16.99 -4.54
CA SER A 225 -9.26 -17.34 -5.97
C SER A 225 -9.64 -16.19 -6.91
N ALA A 226 -10.30 -15.13 -6.42
CA ALA A 226 -10.62 -13.95 -7.21
C ALA A 226 -9.47 -12.93 -7.17
N PRO A 227 -9.18 -12.21 -8.28
CA PRO A 227 -8.15 -11.20 -8.30
C PRO A 227 -8.42 -10.08 -7.30
N GLN A 228 -7.35 -9.56 -6.68
CA GLN A 228 -7.42 -8.42 -5.79
C GLN A 228 -7.65 -7.13 -6.58
N ILE A 229 -8.51 -6.25 -6.06
CA ILE A 229 -8.77 -4.93 -6.66
C ILE A 229 -7.47 -4.15 -6.87
N GLY A 230 -7.30 -3.62 -8.09
CA GLY A 230 -6.12 -2.86 -8.46
C GLY A 230 -5.00 -3.69 -9.10
N THR A 231 -5.02 -5.02 -8.99
CA THR A 231 -4.05 -5.87 -9.72
C THR A 231 -4.32 -5.89 -11.22
N SER A 232 -3.29 -6.18 -12.00
CA SER A 232 -3.40 -6.29 -13.46
C SER A 232 -4.47 -7.30 -13.90
N GLU A 233 -4.62 -8.42 -13.19
CA GLU A 233 -5.67 -9.42 -13.42
C GLU A 233 -7.07 -8.86 -13.15
N TYR A 234 -7.23 -8.11 -12.03
CA TYR A 234 -8.50 -7.47 -11.71
C TYR A 234 -8.87 -6.42 -12.77
N ILE A 235 -7.94 -5.57 -13.16
CA ILE A 235 -8.13 -4.53 -14.16
C ILE A 235 -8.52 -5.15 -15.49
N LYS A 236 -7.85 -6.22 -15.93
CA LYS A 236 -8.15 -6.95 -17.16
C LYS A 236 -9.55 -7.58 -17.13
N ALA A 237 -9.98 -8.12 -15.99
CA ALA A 237 -11.30 -8.70 -15.80
C ALA A 237 -12.43 -7.67 -15.69
N ASN A 238 -12.10 -6.42 -15.35
CA ASN A 238 -13.00 -5.31 -15.09
C ASN A 238 -12.59 -4.05 -15.87
N SER A 239 -12.74 -4.07 -17.19
CA SER A 239 -12.22 -3.07 -18.14
C SER A 239 -12.62 -1.62 -17.86
N ASN A 240 -13.74 -1.39 -17.17
CA ASN A 240 -14.20 -0.03 -16.81
C ASN A 240 -13.64 0.46 -15.47
N PHE A 241 -12.87 -0.35 -14.76
CA PHE A 241 -12.43 -0.06 -13.40
C PHE A 241 -11.56 1.21 -13.34
N LEU A 242 -10.49 1.30 -14.12
CA LEU A 242 -9.62 2.49 -14.14
C LEU A 242 -10.39 3.74 -14.51
N LYS A 243 -11.26 3.67 -15.53
CA LYS A 243 -12.12 4.80 -15.93
C LYS A 243 -13.06 5.25 -14.82
N SER A 244 -13.55 4.31 -14.00
CA SER A 244 -14.37 4.66 -12.82
C SER A 244 -13.57 5.38 -11.74
N LEU A 245 -12.29 5.05 -11.56
CA LEU A 245 -11.38 5.75 -10.65
C LEU A 245 -11.03 7.16 -11.17
N GLU A 246 -10.76 7.30 -12.47
CA GLU A 246 -10.50 8.61 -13.09
C GLU A 246 -11.66 9.58 -12.88
N SER A 247 -12.90 9.10 -13.04
CA SER A 247 -14.12 9.89 -12.87
C SER A 247 -14.58 10.07 -11.42
N ALA A 248 -13.96 9.39 -10.46
CA ALA A 248 -14.29 9.54 -9.04
C ALA A 248 -13.91 10.96 -8.53
N PRO A 249 -14.61 11.50 -7.54
CA PRO A 249 -14.20 12.74 -6.87
C PRO A 249 -12.78 12.65 -6.32
N GLU A 250 -12.08 13.78 -6.20
CA GLU A 250 -10.74 13.83 -5.57
C GLU A 250 -10.81 13.39 -4.10
N THR A 251 -11.88 13.80 -3.41
CA THR A 251 -12.15 13.42 -2.02
C THR A 251 -13.64 13.28 -1.85
N MET A 252 -14.07 12.27 -1.11
CA MET A 252 -15.46 12.05 -0.69
C MET A 252 -15.56 12.35 0.79
N THR A 253 -16.34 13.34 1.18
CA THR A 253 -16.73 13.56 2.58
C THR A 253 -17.77 12.52 2.98
N LEU A 254 -17.51 11.79 4.05
CA LEU A 254 -18.34 10.68 4.51
C LEU A 254 -19.10 11.04 5.80
N ASP A 255 -18.51 11.89 6.62
CA ASP A 255 -19.06 12.36 7.88
C ASP A 255 -18.42 13.73 8.18
N GLU A 256 -19.20 14.80 8.05
CA GLU A 256 -18.71 16.16 8.25
C GLU A 256 -18.38 16.46 9.72
N GLU A 257 -19.16 15.91 10.66
CA GLU A 257 -18.96 16.15 12.09
C GLU A 257 -17.68 15.51 12.60
N ARG A 258 -17.38 14.28 12.14
CA ARG A 258 -16.16 13.54 12.51
C ARG A 258 -14.98 13.83 11.58
N GLY A 259 -15.20 14.54 10.48
CA GLY A 259 -14.17 14.83 9.48
C GLY A 259 -13.76 13.61 8.63
N TYR A 260 -14.56 12.55 8.62
CA TYR A 260 -14.24 11.34 7.87
C TYR A 260 -14.31 11.59 6.38
N SER A 261 -13.27 11.18 5.68
CA SER A 261 -13.19 11.33 4.23
C SER A 261 -12.46 10.15 3.57
N PHE A 262 -12.70 9.99 2.27
CA PHE A 262 -12.06 8.96 1.47
C PHE A 262 -11.52 9.58 0.18
N LYS A 263 -10.27 9.27 -0.12
CA LYS A 263 -9.57 9.70 -1.33
C LYS A 263 -9.27 8.49 -2.21
N PRO A 264 -10.01 8.26 -3.30
CA PRO A 264 -9.76 7.16 -4.23
C PRO A 264 -8.37 7.26 -4.84
N TYR A 265 -7.68 6.12 -5.00
CA TYR A 265 -6.48 6.08 -5.83
C TYR A 265 -6.85 6.33 -7.28
N LYS A 266 -6.12 7.22 -7.93
CA LYS A 266 -6.32 7.54 -9.34
C LYS A 266 -5.09 7.10 -10.14
N PRO A 267 -5.29 6.55 -11.35
CA PRO A 267 -4.19 6.36 -12.27
C PRO A 267 -3.50 7.69 -12.56
N VAL A 268 -2.18 7.66 -12.62
CA VAL A 268 -1.41 8.84 -13.02
C VAL A 268 -1.25 8.82 -14.53
N GLU A 269 -1.69 9.89 -15.19
CA GLU A 269 -1.49 10.04 -16.63
C GLU A 269 -0.02 10.40 -16.91
N ILE A 270 0.69 9.52 -17.60
CA ILE A 270 2.09 9.71 -17.97
C ILE A 270 2.17 10.20 -19.44
N PRO A 271 2.84 11.33 -19.72
CA PRO A 271 3.01 11.82 -21.09
C PRO A 271 3.96 10.90 -21.88
N SER A 272 3.80 10.89 -23.21
CA SER A 272 4.58 10.01 -24.08
C SER A 272 6.07 10.33 -24.16
N ASP A 273 6.48 11.51 -23.70
CA ASP A 273 7.86 11.96 -23.61
C ASP A 273 8.47 11.84 -22.20
N ALA A 274 7.84 11.10 -21.30
CA ALA A 274 8.37 10.81 -19.98
C ALA A 274 9.65 9.96 -20.06
N ILE A 275 10.56 10.17 -19.14
CA ILE A 275 11.76 9.36 -18.97
C ILE A 275 11.51 8.33 -17.88
N TYR A 276 11.84 7.09 -18.16
CA TYR A 276 11.57 5.93 -17.30
C TYR A 276 12.86 5.36 -16.71
N LEU A 277 12.83 4.93 -15.46
CA LEU A 277 13.92 4.23 -14.78
C LEU A 277 14.34 2.95 -15.53
N LEU A 278 13.37 2.24 -16.11
CA LEU A 278 13.54 1.08 -16.97
C LEU A 278 12.74 1.29 -18.27
N PRO A 279 13.23 0.80 -19.42
CA PRO A 279 12.48 0.88 -20.67
C PRO A 279 11.11 0.24 -20.52
N PRO A 280 10.03 0.87 -21.04
CA PRO A 280 8.71 0.27 -21.04
C PRO A 280 8.71 -1.13 -21.69
N GLY A 281 8.14 -2.11 -20.97
CA GLY A 281 8.12 -3.52 -21.36
C GLY A 281 9.25 -4.37 -20.76
N GLU A 282 10.27 -3.75 -20.16
CA GLU A 282 11.32 -4.44 -19.38
C GLU A 282 11.08 -4.35 -17.85
N ASP A 283 10.01 -3.70 -17.46
CA ASP A 283 9.62 -3.35 -16.11
C ASP A 283 8.56 -4.30 -15.49
N GLN A 284 8.36 -5.47 -16.10
CA GLN A 284 7.37 -6.44 -15.64
C GLN A 284 7.96 -7.39 -14.60
N ALA A 285 7.56 -7.22 -13.33
CA ALA A 285 7.87 -8.20 -12.31
C ALA A 285 7.03 -9.48 -12.46
N LYS A 286 7.57 -10.60 -12.01
CA LYS A 286 6.73 -11.78 -11.79
C LYS A 286 5.81 -11.50 -10.58
N PRO A 287 4.54 -11.95 -10.61
CA PRO A 287 3.61 -11.69 -9.50
C PRO A 287 4.16 -12.10 -8.12
N MET A 288 4.97 -13.17 -8.05
CA MET A 288 5.60 -13.65 -6.82
C MET A 288 6.70 -12.70 -6.26
N GLU A 289 7.14 -11.72 -7.02
CA GLU A 289 8.19 -10.79 -6.61
C GLU A 289 7.64 -9.52 -5.99
N LEU A 290 6.30 -9.34 -6.00
CA LEU A 290 5.63 -8.19 -5.42
C LEU A 290 4.87 -8.55 -4.15
N TYR A 291 4.98 -7.70 -3.14
CA TYR A 291 4.04 -7.73 -2.02
C TYR A 291 2.62 -7.38 -2.50
N PRO A 292 1.57 -7.93 -1.89
CA PRO A 292 0.19 -7.61 -2.25
C PRO A 292 -0.12 -6.12 -2.01
N LEU A 293 -1.13 -5.60 -2.71
CA LEU A 293 -1.51 -4.18 -2.65
C LEU A 293 -1.95 -3.72 -1.24
N ASP A 294 -2.50 -4.62 -0.45
CA ASP A 294 -2.91 -4.38 0.92
C ASP A 294 -1.77 -4.54 1.96
N TYR A 295 -0.53 -4.74 1.49
CA TYR A 295 0.69 -4.58 2.28
C TYR A 295 1.18 -3.13 2.14
N THR A 296 0.70 -2.26 3.01
CA THR A 296 0.79 -0.80 2.84
C THR A 296 2.11 -0.17 3.30
N ILE A 297 2.99 -0.93 3.96
CA ILE A 297 4.29 -0.41 4.44
C ILE A 297 5.11 0.26 3.32
N PRO A 298 5.25 -0.32 2.11
CA PRO A 298 5.97 0.37 1.06
C PRO A 298 5.29 1.66 0.56
N TYR A 299 3.97 1.75 0.69
CA TYR A 299 3.24 2.98 0.39
C TYR A 299 3.56 4.10 1.40
N GLU A 300 3.50 3.79 2.68
CA GLU A 300 3.83 4.72 3.76
C GLU A 300 5.31 5.14 3.71
N MET A 301 6.19 4.19 3.39
CA MET A 301 7.61 4.45 3.13
C MET A 301 7.79 5.43 1.96
N ALA A 302 7.06 5.25 0.86
CA ALA A 302 7.13 6.15 -0.29
C ALA A 302 6.62 7.56 0.06
N GLU A 303 5.55 7.67 0.84
CA GLU A 303 5.07 8.97 1.33
C GLU A 303 6.10 9.67 2.25
N TYR A 304 6.73 8.92 3.15
CA TYR A 304 7.82 9.44 3.97
C TYR A 304 8.95 9.99 3.08
N LEU A 305 9.41 9.22 2.10
CA LEU A 305 10.46 9.63 1.17
C LEU A 305 10.05 10.87 0.38
N VAL A 306 8.86 10.86 -0.22
CA VAL A 306 8.33 11.99 -0.99
C VAL A 306 8.29 13.26 -0.13
N ASN A 307 7.77 13.18 1.08
CA ASN A 307 7.71 14.32 1.98
C ASN A 307 9.11 14.82 2.36
N HIS A 308 10.04 13.88 2.56
CA HIS A 308 11.43 14.22 2.90
C HIS A 308 12.15 14.91 1.72
N TYR A 309 12.03 14.38 0.50
CA TYR A 309 12.62 15.00 -0.69
C TYR A 309 11.99 16.34 -1.05
N LYS A 310 10.68 16.51 -0.83
CA LYS A 310 9.96 17.76 -1.10
C LYS A 310 10.48 18.96 -0.29
N VAL A 311 11.05 18.74 0.89
CA VAL A 311 11.67 19.79 1.69
C VAL A 311 12.85 20.42 0.92
N TYR A 312 13.62 19.61 0.19
CA TYR A 312 14.83 20.04 -0.51
C TYR A 312 14.60 20.38 -1.99
N TYR A 313 13.53 19.86 -2.59
CA TYR A 313 13.13 20.07 -3.99
C TYR A 313 11.62 20.37 -4.08
N PRO A 314 11.18 21.54 -3.55
CA PRO A 314 9.76 21.88 -3.43
C PRO A 314 9.09 22.21 -4.75
N ASP A 315 9.85 22.45 -5.81
CA ASP A 315 9.36 22.73 -7.18
C ASP A 315 9.07 21.45 -8.00
N VAL A 316 9.23 20.28 -7.38
CA VAL A 316 8.87 18.98 -7.97
C VAL A 316 7.55 18.50 -7.37
N THR A 317 6.65 18.06 -8.22
CA THR A 317 5.43 17.34 -7.83
C THR A 317 5.73 15.84 -7.78
N TYR A 318 5.60 15.27 -6.62
CA TYR A 318 5.79 13.83 -6.41
C TYR A 318 4.45 13.14 -6.33
N GLN A 319 4.34 11.97 -6.97
CA GLN A 319 3.15 11.13 -6.93
C GLN A 319 3.53 9.66 -6.73
N VAL A 320 2.63 8.91 -6.14
CA VAL A 320 2.71 7.45 -6.05
C VAL A 320 1.55 6.86 -6.86
N ASP A 321 1.86 6.13 -7.92
CA ASP A 321 0.88 5.36 -8.69
C ASP A 321 0.82 3.94 -8.14
N TRP A 322 0.09 3.80 -7.00
CA TRP A 322 0.10 2.59 -6.20
C TRP A 322 -0.43 1.35 -6.91
N LEU A 323 -1.43 1.55 -7.79
CA LEU A 323 -2.08 0.45 -8.52
C LEU A 323 -1.31 0.02 -9.77
N ASN A 324 -0.23 0.69 -10.11
CA ASN A 324 0.61 0.34 -11.24
C ASN A 324 1.63 -0.74 -10.82
N ASP A 325 1.50 -1.95 -11.37
CA ASP A 325 2.34 -3.10 -11.04
C ASP A 325 3.72 -3.08 -11.73
N ALA A 326 3.99 -2.12 -12.63
CA ALA A 326 5.29 -2.00 -13.27
C ALA A 326 6.38 -1.66 -12.24
N VAL A 327 7.53 -2.30 -12.36
CA VAL A 327 8.71 -2.04 -11.51
C VAL A 327 9.45 -0.84 -12.08
N ASN A 328 8.88 0.33 -11.92
CA ASN A 328 9.37 1.54 -12.58
C ASN A 328 9.19 2.81 -11.74
N ALA A 329 9.84 3.87 -12.18
CA ALA A 329 9.61 5.25 -11.80
C ALA A 329 9.75 6.11 -13.04
N VAL A 330 9.22 7.33 -13.01
CA VAL A 330 9.28 8.21 -14.16
C VAL A 330 9.48 9.67 -13.76
N ALA A 331 10.23 10.40 -14.58
CA ALA A 331 10.31 11.85 -14.55
C ALA A 331 9.73 12.47 -15.82
N PHE A 332 9.00 13.57 -15.68
CA PHE A 332 8.50 14.34 -16.82
C PHE A 332 8.23 15.81 -16.46
N ILE A 333 8.00 16.63 -17.49
CA ILE A 333 7.50 17.99 -17.33
C ILE A 333 6.11 18.10 -17.96
N ARG A 334 5.14 18.60 -17.19
CA ARG A 334 3.80 18.90 -17.69
C ARG A 334 3.45 20.35 -17.34
N SER A 335 3.06 21.13 -18.34
CA SER A 335 2.69 22.54 -18.16
C SER A 335 3.76 23.35 -17.38
N GLY A 336 5.04 23.10 -17.66
CA GLY A 336 6.17 23.76 -17.04
C GLY A 336 6.51 23.31 -15.61
N ARG A 337 5.77 22.34 -15.05
CA ARG A 337 6.03 21.76 -13.72
C ARG A 337 6.76 20.44 -13.84
N ARG A 338 7.70 20.20 -12.91
CA ARG A 338 8.43 18.93 -12.79
C ARG A 338 7.61 17.90 -12.04
N TYR A 339 7.63 16.67 -12.52
CA TYR A 339 6.95 15.53 -11.90
C TYR A 339 7.92 14.38 -11.73
N ILE A 340 7.74 13.66 -10.63
CA ILE A 340 8.31 12.34 -10.38
C ILE A 340 7.17 11.43 -9.91
N VAL A 341 7.05 10.26 -10.53
CA VAL A 341 6.05 9.26 -10.15
C VAL A 341 6.75 7.96 -9.79
N LEU A 342 6.50 7.45 -8.60
CA LEU A 342 6.96 6.14 -8.16
C LEU A 342 5.81 5.13 -8.35
N TYR A 343 6.08 4.04 -9.07
CA TYR A 343 5.06 3.02 -9.31
C TYR A 343 4.98 2.02 -8.16
N GLY A 344 3.77 1.55 -7.88
CA GLY A 344 3.51 0.57 -6.82
C GLY A 344 4.29 -0.72 -7.02
N GLY A 345 4.50 -1.17 -8.25
CA GLY A 345 5.31 -2.34 -8.55
C GLY A 345 6.76 -2.22 -8.09
N LEU A 346 7.39 -1.06 -8.31
CA LEU A 346 8.74 -0.78 -7.78
C LEU A 346 8.74 -0.81 -6.25
N LEU A 347 7.81 -0.10 -5.64
CA LEU A 347 7.76 0.05 -4.18
C LEU A 347 7.47 -1.27 -3.47
N ARG A 348 6.61 -2.12 -4.05
CA ARG A 348 6.22 -3.43 -3.51
C ARG A 348 7.18 -4.56 -3.88
N HIS A 349 8.21 -4.29 -4.69
CA HIS A 349 9.15 -5.33 -5.10
C HIS A 349 9.99 -5.79 -3.90
N HIS A 350 10.08 -7.12 -3.67
CA HIS A 350 10.76 -7.72 -2.52
C HIS A 350 12.23 -7.32 -2.34
N ARG A 351 12.90 -6.87 -3.42
CA ARG A 351 14.31 -6.43 -3.39
C ARG A 351 14.47 -4.95 -3.07
N ILE A 352 13.37 -4.17 -3.04
CA ILE A 352 13.40 -2.73 -2.83
C ILE A 352 12.93 -2.41 -1.43
N GLN A 353 13.74 -1.63 -0.74
CA GLN A 353 13.44 -1.07 0.58
C GLN A 353 13.56 0.47 0.49
N VAL A 354 13.52 1.14 1.62
CA VAL A 354 13.58 2.61 1.69
C VAL A 354 14.80 3.19 1.00
N GLU A 355 15.94 2.50 1.09
CA GLU A 355 17.20 2.94 0.48
C GLU A 355 17.14 2.88 -1.05
N GLY A 356 16.62 1.78 -1.61
CA GLY A 356 16.45 1.61 -3.06
C GLY A 356 15.43 2.61 -3.62
N ALA A 357 14.27 2.74 -2.99
CA ALA A 357 13.26 3.72 -3.39
C ALA A 357 13.76 5.16 -3.27
N GLY A 358 14.52 5.48 -2.22
CA GLY A 358 15.17 6.77 -2.05
C GLY A 358 16.20 7.06 -3.15
N LEU A 359 17.03 6.08 -3.50
CA LEU A 359 18.02 6.26 -4.58
C LEU A 359 17.36 6.39 -5.95
N VAL A 360 16.26 5.67 -6.21
CA VAL A 360 15.43 5.88 -7.42
C VAL A 360 14.87 7.30 -7.45
N THR A 361 14.33 7.79 -6.33
CA THR A 361 13.82 9.17 -6.26
C THR A 361 14.93 10.19 -6.56
N ALA A 362 16.15 9.94 -6.05
CA ALA A 362 17.32 10.78 -6.35
C ALA A 362 17.75 10.69 -7.82
N HIS A 363 17.63 9.52 -8.46
CA HIS A 363 17.87 9.33 -9.89
C HIS A 363 16.87 10.12 -10.74
N GLU A 364 15.57 10.03 -10.44
CA GLU A 364 14.52 10.79 -11.15
C GLU A 364 14.73 12.32 -10.99
N LEU A 365 15.17 12.77 -9.83
CA LEU A 365 15.63 14.16 -9.65
C LEU A 365 16.83 14.49 -10.55
N GLY A 366 17.70 13.51 -10.77
CA GLY A 366 18.86 13.65 -11.65
C GLY A 366 18.46 14.00 -13.08
N HIS A 367 17.34 13.47 -13.60
CA HIS A 367 16.81 13.88 -14.91
C HIS A 367 16.49 15.38 -14.95
N HIS A 368 15.92 15.92 -13.89
CA HIS A 368 15.57 17.34 -13.83
C HIS A 368 16.75 18.28 -13.56
N TYR A 369 17.76 17.86 -12.80
CA TYR A 369 18.80 18.75 -12.27
C TYR A 369 20.25 18.33 -12.60
N GLY A 370 20.44 17.13 -13.15
CA GLY A 370 21.77 16.55 -13.37
C GLY A 370 22.65 17.25 -14.39
N GLY A 371 22.08 18.08 -15.25
CA GLY A 371 22.82 18.81 -16.28
C GLY A 371 23.18 17.94 -17.50
N SER A 372 24.28 18.29 -18.17
CA SER A 372 24.74 17.54 -19.37
C SER A 372 25.52 16.28 -18.99
N PRO A 373 25.49 15.21 -19.83
CA PRO A 373 24.76 15.12 -21.10
C PRO A 373 23.25 15.00 -20.92
N LYS A 374 22.49 15.44 -21.93
CA LYS A 374 21.04 15.43 -21.94
C LYS A 374 20.47 14.63 -23.09
N TYR A 375 19.23 14.18 -22.98
CA TYR A 375 18.51 13.53 -24.06
C TYR A 375 18.33 14.47 -25.26
N PRO A 376 18.67 14.03 -26.49
CA PRO A 376 18.54 14.89 -27.68
C PRO A 376 17.10 15.36 -27.93
N ASN A 377 16.13 14.48 -27.71
CA ASN A 377 14.71 14.74 -27.93
C ASN A 377 14.00 15.31 -26.69
N ASN A 378 14.66 15.30 -25.52
CA ASN A 378 14.16 15.80 -24.24
C ASN A 378 15.22 16.70 -23.59
N PRO A 379 15.43 17.95 -24.10
CA PRO A 379 16.53 18.80 -23.66
C PRO A 379 16.45 19.28 -22.19
N TRP A 380 15.35 19.00 -21.52
CA TRP A 380 15.22 19.20 -20.08
C TRP A 380 15.86 18.06 -19.29
N ALA A 381 15.89 16.83 -19.83
CA ALA A 381 16.26 15.62 -19.11
C ALA A 381 17.76 15.28 -19.26
N SER A 382 18.45 15.06 -18.16
CA SER A 382 19.79 14.47 -18.15
C SER A 382 19.75 13.00 -18.58
N CYS A 383 20.81 12.51 -19.22
CA CYS A 383 20.96 11.09 -19.58
C CYS A 383 21.04 10.19 -18.33
N GLU A 384 20.72 8.89 -18.48
CA GLU A 384 20.63 7.89 -17.39
C GLU A 384 21.85 7.88 -16.48
N GLY A 385 23.05 7.65 -17.01
CA GLY A 385 24.26 7.62 -16.22
C GLY A 385 24.62 8.97 -15.59
N GLN A 386 24.14 10.09 -16.13
CA GLN A 386 24.29 11.42 -15.52
C GLN A 386 23.31 11.56 -14.34
N SER A 387 22.10 11.05 -14.47
CA SER A 387 21.08 11.04 -13.41
C SER A 387 21.51 10.15 -12.24
N ASP A 388 22.04 8.94 -12.51
CA ASP A 388 22.60 8.07 -11.49
C ASP A 388 23.74 8.78 -10.71
N TYR A 389 24.69 9.38 -11.43
CA TYR A 389 25.83 10.04 -10.82
C TYR A 389 25.42 11.24 -9.99
N TRP A 390 24.57 12.11 -10.55
CA TRP A 390 24.11 13.33 -9.87
C TRP A 390 23.22 12.97 -8.66
N GLY A 391 22.36 11.98 -8.80
CA GLY A 391 21.49 11.50 -7.73
C GLY A 391 22.28 11.10 -6.49
N ALA A 392 23.30 10.28 -6.66
CA ALA A 392 24.16 9.84 -5.56
C ALA A 392 25.07 10.97 -5.04
N LYS A 393 25.63 11.80 -5.94
CA LYS A 393 26.60 12.83 -5.59
C LYS A 393 25.95 14.01 -4.87
N ILE A 394 24.77 14.43 -5.32
CA ILE A 394 24.13 15.68 -4.88
C ILE A 394 22.85 15.39 -4.09
N ALA A 395 21.86 14.70 -4.68
CA ALA A 395 20.54 14.56 -4.06
C ALA A 395 20.62 13.76 -2.76
N GLN A 396 21.25 12.59 -2.77
CA GLN A 396 21.40 11.76 -1.58
C GLN A 396 22.12 12.50 -0.43
N ARG A 397 23.21 13.21 -0.75
CA ARG A 397 23.96 13.96 0.25
C ARG A 397 23.23 15.19 0.76
N LYS A 398 22.32 15.76 -0.02
CA LYS A 398 21.49 16.89 0.39
C LYS A 398 20.34 16.45 1.31
N VAL A 399 19.78 15.30 1.03
CA VAL A 399 18.60 14.76 1.74
C VAL A 399 19.01 13.99 3.01
N TRP A 400 20.08 13.20 2.93
CA TRP A 400 20.59 12.41 4.05
C TRP A 400 21.91 13.00 4.60
N TRP A 401 22.16 12.83 5.89
CA TRP A 401 23.27 13.49 6.56
C TRP A 401 24.39 12.54 6.96
N GLY A 402 25.65 12.96 6.77
CA GLY A 402 26.82 12.27 7.27
C GLY A 402 26.94 10.81 6.83
N GLU A 403 27.23 9.92 7.76
CA GLU A 403 27.37 8.48 7.51
C GLU A 403 26.06 7.83 7.02
N TYR A 404 24.92 8.37 7.44
CA TYR A 404 23.63 7.88 6.99
C TYR A 404 23.43 8.06 5.47
N ALA A 405 23.93 9.16 4.89
CA ALA A 405 23.91 9.32 3.43
C ALA A 405 24.76 8.24 2.72
N ILE A 406 25.87 7.82 3.34
CA ILE A 406 26.73 6.75 2.80
C ILE A 406 25.98 5.42 2.86
N GLU A 407 25.40 5.12 4.01
CA GLU A 407 24.64 3.89 4.20
C GLU A 407 23.43 3.77 3.25
N GLN A 408 22.59 4.81 3.21
CA GLN A 408 21.41 4.88 2.34
C GLN A 408 21.78 4.71 0.86
N THR A 409 22.82 5.40 0.40
CA THR A 409 23.24 5.31 -1.00
C THR A 409 23.86 3.95 -1.32
N THR A 410 24.68 3.39 -0.43
CA THR A 410 25.34 2.09 -0.66
C THR A 410 24.30 0.98 -0.71
N LYS A 411 23.43 0.87 0.28
CA LYS A 411 22.36 -0.14 0.32
C LYS A 411 21.40 0.01 -0.86
N GLY A 412 21.01 1.27 -1.18
CA GLY A 412 20.17 1.54 -2.34
C GLY A 412 20.81 1.09 -3.65
N ALA A 413 22.10 1.36 -3.86
CA ALA A 413 22.85 0.92 -5.04
C ALA A 413 22.94 -0.61 -5.15
N GLU A 414 23.10 -1.31 -4.01
CA GLU A 414 23.08 -2.78 -3.95
C GLU A 414 21.73 -3.33 -4.32
N GLN A 415 20.64 -2.80 -3.75
CA GLN A 415 19.27 -3.20 -4.06
C GLN A 415 18.94 -3.01 -5.54
N LEU A 416 19.32 -1.87 -6.13
CA LEU A 416 19.10 -1.59 -7.55
C LEU A 416 19.96 -2.49 -8.45
N ARG A 417 21.22 -2.72 -8.11
CA ARG A 417 22.05 -3.68 -8.86
C ARG A 417 21.40 -5.06 -8.87
N ASP A 418 20.94 -5.54 -7.73
CA ASP A 418 20.32 -6.86 -7.60
C ASP A 418 18.96 -6.92 -8.33
N LEU A 419 18.19 -5.84 -8.31
CA LEU A 419 16.96 -5.70 -9.08
C LEU A 419 17.25 -5.82 -10.57
N PHE A 420 18.17 -5.02 -11.09
CA PHE A 420 18.47 -4.95 -12.52
C PHE A 420 19.22 -6.20 -13.04
N SER A 421 20.01 -6.91 -12.20
CA SER A 421 20.75 -8.12 -12.60
C SER A 421 19.89 -9.37 -12.68
N ASN A 422 18.78 -9.45 -11.94
CA ASN A 422 17.99 -10.67 -11.77
C ASN A 422 16.76 -10.78 -12.70
N GLY A 423 16.83 -10.21 -13.90
CA GLY A 423 15.88 -10.52 -14.95
C GLY A 423 15.07 -9.37 -15.54
N LEU A 424 15.12 -8.17 -14.96
CA LEU A 424 14.42 -7.02 -15.53
C LEU A 424 15.16 -6.41 -16.74
N LEU A 425 16.48 -6.57 -16.83
CA LEU A 425 17.30 -6.05 -17.95
C LEU A 425 17.84 -7.15 -18.90
N THR A 426 17.54 -8.44 -18.68
CA THR A 426 18.20 -9.54 -19.43
C THR A 426 17.33 -10.22 -20.47
N SER A 427 16.03 -9.88 -20.56
CA SER A 427 15.10 -10.74 -21.31
C SER A 427 15.03 -10.47 -22.80
N SER A 428 15.53 -9.36 -23.36
CA SER A 428 15.22 -9.05 -24.75
C SER A 428 16.37 -9.18 -25.73
N GLY A 429 17.61 -9.21 -25.32
CA GLY A 429 18.72 -9.20 -26.30
C GLY A 429 18.64 -8.04 -27.32
N LYS A 430 17.63 -7.19 -27.21
CA LYS A 430 17.50 -5.96 -27.96
C LYS A 430 18.36 -4.91 -27.29
N VAL A 431 19.57 -4.82 -27.76
CA VAL A 431 20.44 -3.68 -27.50
C VAL A 431 19.64 -2.45 -27.94
N GLU A 432 19.15 -1.64 -27.02
CA GLU A 432 18.70 -0.25 -27.27
C GLU A 432 19.73 0.41 -28.18
N PRO A 433 19.34 1.28 -29.10
CA PRO A 433 20.30 1.94 -29.98
C PRO A 433 21.39 2.57 -29.12
N LYS A 434 22.61 2.09 -29.32
CA LYS A 434 23.79 2.53 -28.58
C LYS A 434 23.91 4.04 -28.66
N GLY A 435 23.56 4.72 -27.60
CA GLY A 435 23.54 6.18 -27.49
C GLY A 435 23.98 6.64 -26.11
N ILE A 436 24.44 7.87 -26.04
CA ILE A 436 24.98 8.49 -24.82
C ILE A 436 23.98 8.52 -23.64
N CYS A 437 22.69 8.37 -23.93
CA CYS A 437 21.59 8.38 -22.94
C CYS A 437 20.93 7.01 -22.75
N SER A 438 21.50 5.92 -23.26
CA SER A 438 20.98 4.58 -23.01
C SER A 438 21.15 4.18 -21.53
N HIS A 439 20.30 3.26 -21.08
CA HIS A 439 20.39 2.70 -19.73
C HIS A 439 21.70 1.92 -19.59
N PRO A 440 22.58 2.29 -18.62
CA PRO A 440 23.80 1.52 -18.39
C PRO A 440 23.47 0.14 -17.81
N PRO A 441 24.33 -0.89 -18.03
CA PRO A 441 24.19 -2.17 -17.37
C PRO A 441 24.18 -2.06 -15.84
N ALA A 442 23.55 -3.03 -15.17
CA ALA A 442 23.36 -3.02 -13.72
C ALA A 442 24.63 -2.72 -12.91
N GLN A 443 25.76 -3.39 -13.24
CA GLN A 443 27.03 -3.14 -12.57
C GLN A 443 27.55 -1.73 -12.83
N CYS A 444 27.41 -1.22 -14.05
CA CYS A 444 27.82 0.14 -14.38
C CYS A 444 27.00 1.20 -13.61
N ARG A 445 25.67 0.98 -13.45
CA ARG A 445 24.82 1.85 -12.61
C ARG A 445 25.31 1.84 -11.17
N TYR A 446 25.58 0.65 -10.60
CA TYR A 446 26.14 0.52 -9.26
C TYR A 446 27.44 1.31 -9.10
N ASP A 447 28.41 1.10 -10.02
CA ASP A 447 29.70 1.79 -9.98
C ASP A 447 29.55 3.30 -10.11
N THR A 448 28.54 3.75 -10.86
CA THR A 448 28.20 5.16 -11.06
C THR A 448 27.64 5.79 -9.79
N TYR A 449 26.74 5.12 -9.09
CA TYR A 449 26.24 5.56 -7.78
C TYR A 449 27.39 5.66 -6.77
N MET A 450 28.25 4.62 -6.72
CA MET A 450 29.38 4.62 -5.79
C MET A 450 30.44 5.68 -6.12
N ALA A 451 30.68 5.97 -7.40
CA ALA A 451 31.56 7.06 -7.81
C ALA A 451 30.98 8.42 -7.40
N GLY A 452 29.68 8.65 -7.60
CA GLY A 452 28.99 9.86 -7.14
C GLY A 452 29.07 10.03 -5.61
N LEU A 453 28.78 8.97 -4.87
CA LEU A 453 28.85 8.94 -3.41
C LEU A 453 30.26 9.29 -2.90
N ARG A 454 31.30 8.75 -3.53
CA ARG A 454 32.72 8.96 -3.15
C ARG A 454 33.32 10.23 -3.74
N LEU A 455 32.56 11.03 -4.47
CA LEU A 455 33.02 12.22 -5.18
C LEU A 455 34.13 11.93 -6.21
N GLN A 456 34.14 10.71 -6.75
CA GLN A 456 35.05 10.28 -7.80
C GLN A 456 34.52 10.69 -9.18
N PRO A 457 35.34 10.71 -10.22
CA PRO A 457 34.90 10.91 -11.59
C PRO A 457 33.84 9.89 -11.99
N LYS A 458 32.86 10.34 -12.80
CA LYS A 458 31.83 9.45 -13.36
C LYS A 458 32.50 8.37 -14.23
N PRO A 459 32.13 7.06 -14.10
CA PRO A 459 32.65 6.00 -14.92
C PRO A 459 32.37 6.23 -16.41
N ALA A 460 33.27 5.82 -17.28
CA ALA A 460 33.13 5.95 -18.73
C ALA A 460 31.85 5.30 -19.26
N CYS A 461 31.52 4.10 -18.74
CA CYS A 461 30.30 3.36 -19.12
C CYS A 461 28.99 4.12 -18.84
N ALA A 462 29.00 5.08 -17.93
CA ALA A 462 27.85 5.92 -17.60
C ALA A 462 27.78 7.20 -18.45
N GLY A 463 28.80 7.50 -19.25
CA GLY A 463 28.86 8.66 -20.12
C GLY A 463 28.78 8.30 -21.62
N ASP A 464 29.37 7.19 -21.97
CA ASP A 464 29.29 6.59 -23.31
C ASP A 464 29.37 5.06 -23.15
N PRO A 465 28.27 4.33 -23.39
CA PRO A 465 28.27 2.88 -23.30
C PRO A 465 29.20 2.20 -24.31
N ASN A 466 29.77 2.94 -25.27
CA ASN A 466 30.76 2.45 -26.22
C ASN A 466 32.24 2.64 -25.74
N LEU A 467 32.46 3.40 -24.68
CA LEU A 467 33.76 3.49 -24.02
C LEU A 467 33.88 2.31 -23.05
N LYS A 468 34.65 1.30 -23.48
CA LYS A 468 35.07 0.17 -22.65
C LYS A 468 36.16 0.58 -21.66
#